data_43f958f648bbae21e3666365f4bfe11c
#
_entry.id   43f958f648bbae21e3666365f4bfe11c
#
_cell.length_a   1.000
_cell.length_b   1.000
_cell.length_c   1.000
_cell.angle_alpha   90.00
_cell.angle_beta   90.00
_cell.angle_gamma   90.00
#
_symmetry.space_group_name_H-M   'P 1'
#
loop_
_entity.id
_entity.type
_entity.pdbx_description
1 polymer ?
#
loop_
_entity_poly.entity_id
_entity_poly.type
_entity_poly.pdbx_seq_one_letter_code
_entity_poly.pdbx_strand_id
1 'polypeptide(L)'
;NRAILFLPTLQPNDHQNAPGSDQETSWSDTLKNWSTEKAWGTADYYLGIGSAKKLWELLQSYNEARRAITVAQRLYPDKRVCKYSDIEMHYMLGEAMDKEEFSNLFERKLGRLQQYDRSHGSDLLKTLFYYLENRGSLVDTANYLFIHRNSVKYRLERIRDMTDFDLNDPREQFICHTCLIHYYLREHR
;
A
#
# COMPACT_ATOMS: atom_id res chain seq x y z
N ASN A 1 17.39 1.41 -7.63
CA ASN A 1 16.67 1.06 -6.39
C ASN A 1 17.27 -0.19 -5.78
N ARG A 2 17.60 -0.15 -4.49
CA ARG A 2 18.09 -1.31 -3.73
C ARG A 2 16.98 -1.82 -2.83
N ALA A 3 16.73 -3.14 -2.84
CA ALA A 3 15.81 -3.81 -1.94
C ALA A 3 16.59 -4.51 -0.82
N ILE A 4 16.16 -4.34 0.41
CA ILE A 4 16.71 -5.01 1.59
C ILE A 4 15.60 -5.86 2.20
N LEU A 5 15.93 -7.11 2.50
CA LEU A 5 15.01 -8.08 3.05
C LEU A 5 15.41 -8.38 4.49
N PHE A 6 14.48 -8.21 5.41
CA PHE A 6 14.67 -8.60 6.80
C PHE A 6 13.82 -9.83 7.12
N LEU A 7 14.47 -10.85 7.65
CA LEU A 7 13.89 -12.16 7.92
C LEU A 7 14.02 -12.46 9.41
N PRO A 8 13.06 -12.04 10.26
CA PRO A 8 13.10 -12.39 11.67
C PRO A 8 12.91 -13.89 11.84
N THR A 9 13.71 -14.49 12.74
CA THR A 9 13.64 -15.91 13.06
C THR A 9 13.24 -16.13 14.52
N LEU A 10 12.40 -17.13 14.77
CA LEU A 10 12.09 -17.58 16.12
C LEU A 10 13.24 -18.47 16.65
N GLN A 11 13.69 -18.20 17.85
CA GLN A 11 14.69 -19.07 18.51
C GLN A 11 14.05 -20.37 19.03
N PRO A 12 14.80 -21.48 19.14
CA PRO A 12 14.25 -22.79 19.53
C PRO A 12 13.60 -22.83 20.92
N ASN A 13 13.91 -21.87 21.80
CA ASN A 13 13.42 -21.83 23.19
C ASN A 13 12.20 -20.92 23.41
N ASP A 14 11.66 -20.30 22.38
CA ASP A 14 10.53 -19.36 22.49
C ASP A 14 9.16 -20.06 22.70
N HIS A 15 9.15 -21.39 22.92
CA HIS A 15 7.92 -22.14 23.18
C HIS A 15 7.24 -21.86 24.53
N GLN A 16 7.91 -21.17 25.46
CA GLN A 16 7.32 -20.81 26.76
C GLN A 16 6.97 -19.32 26.90
N ASN A 17 7.51 -18.48 26.03
CA ASN A 17 7.15 -17.06 25.94
C ASN A 17 6.95 -16.76 24.46
N ALA A 18 5.74 -16.90 23.95
CA ALA A 18 5.40 -16.22 22.69
C ALA A 18 5.74 -14.75 22.92
N PRO A 19 6.63 -14.12 22.10
CA PRO A 19 6.92 -12.73 22.27
C PRO A 19 5.59 -11.99 22.14
N GLY A 20 5.14 -11.43 23.25
CA GLY A 20 4.05 -10.50 23.24
C GLY A 20 4.39 -9.40 22.24
N SER A 21 3.39 -8.71 21.75
CA SER A 21 3.43 -7.61 20.78
C SER A 21 4.61 -6.61 20.92
N ASP A 22 5.27 -6.60 22.06
CA ASP A 22 6.32 -5.65 22.44
C ASP A 22 7.69 -5.87 21.76
N GLN A 23 8.06 -7.12 21.43
CA GLN A 23 9.34 -7.38 20.73
C GLN A 23 9.25 -7.08 19.22
N GLU A 24 8.13 -7.35 18.59
CA GLU A 24 7.92 -6.96 17.19
C GLU A 24 7.91 -5.44 17.01
N THR A 25 7.38 -4.72 18.00
CA THR A 25 7.36 -3.24 18.02
C THR A 25 8.80 -2.68 18.13
N SER A 26 9.64 -3.29 18.97
CA SER A 26 11.03 -2.88 19.16
C SER A 26 11.87 -2.98 17.89
N TRP A 27 11.76 -4.09 17.13
CA TRP A 27 12.50 -4.24 15.88
C TRP A 27 12.02 -3.29 14.78
N SER A 28 10.71 -3.04 14.70
CA SER A 28 10.15 -2.11 13.71
C SER A 28 10.58 -0.68 13.96
N ASP A 29 10.73 -0.27 15.22
CA ASP A 29 11.16 1.06 15.59
C ASP A 29 12.67 1.21 15.40
N THR A 30 13.46 0.18 15.70
CA THR A 30 14.88 0.14 15.38
C THR A 30 15.12 0.22 13.87
N LEU A 31 14.35 -0.49 13.06
CA LEU A 31 14.44 -0.45 11.60
C LEU A 31 13.92 0.85 11.00
N LYS A 32 12.90 1.48 11.60
CA LYS A 32 12.46 2.84 11.24
C LYS A 32 13.56 3.86 11.54
N ASN A 33 14.17 3.78 12.70
CA ASN A 33 15.29 4.62 13.06
C ASN A 33 16.49 4.41 12.12
N TRP A 34 16.80 3.19 11.76
CA TRP A 34 17.81 2.88 10.74
C TRP A 34 17.49 3.47 9.36
N SER A 35 16.21 3.51 9.00
CA SER A 35 15.79 4.10 7.71
C SER A 35 15.88 5.63 7.68
N THR A 36 15.82 6.28 8.86
CA THR A 36 15.94 7.74 9.01
C THR A 36 17.38 8.19 9.25
N GLU A 37 18.26 7.31 9.74
CA GLU A 37 19.65 7.63 9.96
C GLU A 37 20.46 7.59 8.66
N LYS A 38 21.42 8.49 8.56
CA LYS A 38 22.37 8.68 7.43
C LYS A 38 23.19 7.44 7.03
N ALA A 39 22.88 6.25 7.58
CA ALA A 39 23.63 5.02 7.38
C ALA A 39 23.67 4.52 5.94
N TRP A 40 22.68 4.91 5.12
CA TRP A 40 22.51 4.40 3.75
C TRP A 40 22.83 5.41 2.64
N GLY A 41 23.27 6.61 3.03
CA GLY A 41 23.57 7.69 2.08
C GLY A 41 22.36 8.16 1.28
N THR A 42 22.59 8.66 0.08
CA THR A 42 21.55 9.11 -0.86
C THR A 42 20.91 7.97 -1.66
N ALA A 43 21.19 6.71 -1.31
CA ALA A 43 20.69 5.56 -2.05
C ALA A 43 19.18 5.37 -1.83
N ASP A 44 18.46 5.24 -2.93
CA ASP A 44 17.04 4.91 -2.93
C ASP A 44 16.87 3.43 -2.60
N TYR A 45 16.26 3.10 -1.47
CA TYR A 45 16.10 1.72 -1.00
C TYR A 45 14.69 1.49 -0.44
N TYR A 46 14.28 0.22 -0.44
CA TYR A 46 13.09 -0.27 0.22
C TYR A 46 13.46 -1.44 1.13
N LEU A 47 12.91 -1.46 2.32
CA LEU A 47 13.08 -2.53 3.31
C LEU A 47 11.76 -3.30 3.46
N GLY A 48 11.78 -4.58 3.09
CA GLY A 48 10.67 -5.50 3.31
C GLY A 48 10.92 -6.39 4.52
N ILE A 49 9.89 -6.58 5.34
CA ILE A 49 9.92 -7.41 6.53
C ILE A 49 8.90 -8.53 6.36
N GLY A 50 9.37 -9.78 6.32
CA GLY A 50 8.52 -10.97 6.39
C GLY A 50 8.08 -11.27 7.82
N SER A 51 7.17 -12.23 7.98
CA SER A 51 6.75 -12.71 9.31
C SER A 51 7.87 -13.53 9.97
N ALA A 52 7.88 -13.53 11.30
CA ALA A 52 8.79 -14.37 12.07
C ALA A 52 8.47 -15.85 11.84
N LYS A 53 9.47 -16.63 11.45
CA LYS A 53 9.33 -18.03 11.06
C LYS A 53 10.42 -18.88 11.71
N LYS A 54 10.14 -20.17 11.82
CA LYS A 54 11.17 -21.15 12.17
C LYS A 54 12.20 -21.25 11.04
N LEU A 55 13.40 -21.70 11.36
CA LEU A 55 14.53 -21.73 10.44
C LEU A 55 14.20 -22.43 9.10
N TRP A 56 13.44 -23.51 9.14
CA TRP A 56 13.05 -24.28 7.93
C TRP A 56 11.93 -23.61 7.11
N GLU A 57 11.31 -22.57 7.62
CA GLU A 57 10.28 -21.75 6.94
C GLU A 57 10.82 -20.42 6.44
N LEU A 58 12.12 -20.18 6.50
CA LEU A 58 12.74 -18.90 6.09
C LEU A 58 12.42 -18.51 4.65
N LEU A 59 12.27 -19.49 3.76
CA LEU A 59 11.89 -19.22 2.38
C LEU A 59 10.51 -18.54 2.29
N GLN A 60 9.58 -18.91 3.18
CA GLN A 60 8.27 -18.25 3.25
C GLN A 60 8.43 -16.79 3.69
N SER A 61 9.16 -16.54 4.79
CA SER A 61 9.44 -15.18 5.27
C SER A 61 10.16 -14.33 4.21
N TYR A 62 11.09 -14.93 3.48
CA TYR A 62 11.76 -14.27 2.34
C TYR A 62 10.77 -13.85 1.25
N ASN A 63 9.86 -14.74 0.84
CA ASN A 63 8.84 -14.43 -0.16
C ASN A 63 7.87 -13.35 0.32
N GLU A 64 7.47 -13.37 1.59
CA GLU A 64 6.67 -12.34 2.23
C GLU A 64 7.35 -10.98 2.20
N ALA A 65 8.63 -10.90 2.59
CA ALA A 65 9.41 -9.67 2.55
C ALA A 65 9.54 -9.11 1.11
N ARG A 66 9.75 -9.98 0.12
CA ARG A 66 9.76 -9.57 -1.30
C ARG A 66 8.41 -9.00 -1.75
N ARG A 67 7.31 -9.63 -1.36
CA ARG A 67 5.94 -9.16 -1.65
C ARG A 67 5.70 -7.80 -1.02
N ALA A 68 6.14 -7.61 0.24
CA ALA A 68 6.05 -6.33 0.94
C ALA A 68 6.74 -5.20 0.15
N ILE A 69 7.94 -5.44 -0.37
CA ILE A 69 8.66 -4.46 -1.21
C ILE A 69 7.87 -4.18 -2.49
N THR A 70 7.41 -5.22 -3.18
CA THR A 70 6.70 -5.05 -4.46
C THR A 70 5.43 -4.22 -4.30
N VAL A 71 4.65 -4.46 -3.25
CA VAL A 71 3.44 -3.70 -2.95
C VAL A 71 3.78 -2.27 -2.52
N ALA A 72 4.78 -2.10 -1.63
CA ALA A 72 5.19 -0.78 -1.18
C ALA A 72 5.63 0.12 -2.34
N GLN A 73 6.45 -0.38 -3.25
CA GLN A 73 6.92 0.40 -4.41
C GLN A 73 5.78 0.89 -5.31
N ARG A 74 4.67 0.17 -5.37
CA ARG A 74 3.55 0.49 -6.26
C ARG A 74 2.47 1.33 -5.60
N LEU A 75 2.09 0.97 -4.38
CA LEU A 75 0.99 1.61 -3.67
C LEU A 75 1.47 2.75 -2.74
N TYR A 76 2.67 2.61 -2.19
CA TYR A 76 3.20 3.50 -1.16
C TYR A 76 4.66 3.88 -1.44
N PRO A 77 4.96 4.57 -2.57
CA PRO A 77 6.34 4.84 -3.00
C PRO A 77 7.16 5.62 -1.97
N ASP A 78 6.52 6.35 -1.08
CA ASP A 78 7.17 7.11 -0.01
C ASP A 78 7.42 6.26 1.25
N LYS A 79 6.82 5.06 1.36
CA LYS A 79 7.00 4.15 2.51
C LYS A 79 8.22 3.28 2.30
N ARG A 80 9.35 3.65 2.90
CA ARG A 80 10.63 2.95 2.74
C ARG A 80 10.72 1.62 3.48
N VAL A 81 9.98 1.47 4.57
CA VAL A 81 9.91 0.23 5.35
C VAL A 81 8.49 -0.33 5.30
N CYS A 82 8.34 -1.57 4.91
CA CYS A 82 7.05 -2.22 4.77
C CYS A 82 7.07 -3.63 5.36
N LYS A 83 6.16 -3.90 6.29
CA LYS A 83 5.93 -5.26 6.81
C LYS A 83 4.93 -5.99 5.92
N TYR A 84 5.10 -7.30 5.77
CA TYR A 84 4.13 -8.11 5.04
C TYR A 84 2.73 -8.05 5.66
N SER A 85 2.63 -8.04 7.00
CA SER A 85 1.37 -7.89 7.72
C SER A 85 0.56 -6.64 7.32
N ASP A 86 1.25 -5.56 6.94
CA ASP A 86 0.59 -4.29 6.56
C ASP A 86 -0.03 -4.36 5.15
N ILE A 87 0.46 -5.28 4.31
CA ILE A 87 0.10 -5.33 2.88
C ILE A 87 -0.50 -6.68 2.45
N GLU A 88 -0.63 -7.62 3.36
CA GLU A 88 -1.08 -8.98 3.07
C GLU A 88 -2.42 -8.98 2.30
N MET A 89 -3.38 -8.19 2.77
CA MET A 89 -4.68 -8.07 2.10
C MET A 89 -4.56 -7.49 0.69
N HIS A 90 -3.75 -6.46 0.49
CA HIS A 90 -3.51 -5.86 -0.82
C HIS A 90 -2.90 -6.88 -1.78
N TYR A 91 -1.92 -7.65 -1.30
CA TYR A 91 -1.31 -8.70 -2.10
C TYR A 91 -2.33 -9.80 -2.47
N MET A 92 -3.12 -10.27 -1.50
CA MET A 92 -4.14 -11.31 -1.73
C MET A 92 -5.20 -10.83 -2.73
N LEU A 93 -5.69 -9.61 -2.58
CA LEU A 93 -6.64 -9.02 -3.54
C LEU A 93 -6.03 -8.93 -4.95
N GLY A 94 -4.77 -8.54 -5.06
CA GLY A 94 -4.09 -8.44 -6.36
C GLY A 94 -3.88 -9.78 -7.06
N GLU A 95 -3.77 -10.89 -6.32
CA GLU A 95 -3.55 -12.23 -6.89
C GLU A 95 -4.85 -13.01 -7.11
N ALA A 96 -5.86 -12.82 -6.25
CA ALA A 96 -7.08 -13.62 -6.25
C ALA A 96 -8.07 -13.26 -7.39
N MET A 97 -7.90 -12.10 -8.03
CA MET A 97 -8.91 -11.58 -8.94
C MET A 97 -8.62 -11.92 -10.39
N ASP A 98 -9.65 -12.37 -11.12
CA ASP A 98 -9.57 -12.55 -12.55
C ASP A 98 -9.26 -11.21 -13.25
N LYS A 99 -8.27 -11.26 -14.14
CA LYS A 99 -7.72 -10.06 -14.78
C LYS A 99 -8.74 -9.35 -15.68
N GLU A 100 -9.53 -10.11 -16.39
CA GLU A 100 -10.45 -9.58 -17.38
C GLU A 100 -11.69 -8.99 -16.72
N GLU A 101 -12.29 -9.71 -15.79
CA GLU A 101 -13.46 -9.22 -15.02
C GLU A 101 -13.11 -7.95 -14.25
N PHE A 102 -11.89 -7.90 -13.69
CA PHE A 102 -11.45 -6.73 -12.93
C PHE A 102 -11.16 -5.52 -13.82
N SER A 103 -10.54 -5.73 -14.97
CA SER A 103 -10.31 -4.65 -15.94
C SER A 103 -11.63 -4.06 -16.43
N ASN A 104 -12.61 -4.92 -16.71
CA ASN A 104 -13.95 -4.50 -17.10
C ASN A 104 -14.68 -3.72 -15.99
N LEU A 105 -14.51 -4.14 -14.73
CA LEU A 105 -15.08 -3.42 -13.58
C LEU A 105 -14.42 -2.06 -13.39
N PHE A 106 -13.08 -2.02 -13.44
CA PHE A 106 -12.31 -0.78 -13.36
C PHE A 106 -12.72 0.21 -14.44
N GLU A 107 -12.79 -0.22 -15.71
CA GLU A 107 -13.17 0.62 -16.83
C GLU A 107 -14.57 1.23 -16.63
N ARG A 108 -15.53 0.42 -16.22
CA ARG A 108 -16.90 0.90 -15.95
C ARG A 108 -16.97 1.92 -14.80
N LYS A 109 -16.20 1.71 -13.73
CA LYS A 109 -16.27 2.53 -12.51
C LYS A 109 -15.34 3.74 -12.55
N LEU A 110 -14.13 3.57 -13.04
CA LEU A 110 -13.03 4.53 -12.91
C LEU A 110 -12.39 4.93 -14.25
N GLY A 111 -12.76 4.31 -15.36
CA GLY A 111 -12.15 4.56 -16.67
C GLY A 111 -12.21 6.03 -17.09
N ARG A 112 -13.33 6.72 -16.81
CA ARG A 112 -13.46 8.17 -17.09
C ARG A 112 -12.44 9.01 -16.30
N LEU A 113 -12.20 8.64 -15.04
CA LEU A 113 -11.19 9.33 -14.22
C LEU A 113 -9.78 9.09 -14.76
N GLN A 114 -9.47 7.86 -15.15
CA GLN A 114 -8.19 7.53 -15.75
C GLN A 114 -7.94 8.32 -17.04
N GLN A 115 -8.94 8.37 -17.90
CA GLN A 115 -8.85 9.14 -19.15
C GLN A 115 -8.66 10.63 -18.88
N TYR A 116 -9.37 11.17 -17.89
CA TYR A 116 -9.24 12.57 -17.47
C TYR A 116 -7.84 12.87 -16.92
N ASP A 117 -7.33 12.01 -16.01
CA ASP A 117 -5.99 12.16 -15.46
C ASP A 117 -4.91 12.16 -16.56
N ARG A 118 -5.01 11.23 -17.53
CA ARG A 118 -4.09 11.16 -18.67
C ARG A 118 -4.13 12.40 -19.56
N SER A 119 -5.32 12.95 -19.78
CA SER A 119 -5.49 14.11 -20.71
C SER A 119 -5.16 15.45 -20.08
N HIS A 120 -5.29 15.58 -18.75
CA HIS A 120 -5.11 16.85 -18.04
C HIS A 120 -3.92 16.85 -17.08
N GLY A 121 -3.17 15.76 -16.98
CA GLY A 121 -2.08 15.64 -16.01
C GLY A 121 -2.56 15.81 -14.56
N SER A 122 -3.78 15.34 -14.26
CA SER A 122 -4.36 15.42 -12.93
C SER A 122 -4.11 14.12 -12.15
N ASP A 123 -4.35 14.15 -10.84
CA ASP A 123 -4.13 13.03 -9.93
C ASP A 123 -5.44 12.60 -9.23
N LEU A 124 -6.56 12.51 -9.96
CA LEU A 124 -7.85 12.18 -9.37
C LEU A 124 -7.88 10.73 -8.84
N LEU A 125 -7.38 9.76 -9.60
CA LEU A 125 -7.28 8.35 -9.17
C LEU A 125 -6.38 8.23 -7.93
N LYS A 126 -5.23 8.91 -7.93
CA LYS A 126 -4.32 8.94 -6.79
C LYS A 126 -4.98 9.57 -5.56
N THR A 127 -5.71 10.66 -5.75
CA THR A 127 -6.43 11.33 -4.66
C THR A 127 -7.52 10.42 -4.08
N LEU A 128 -8.29 9.74 -4.94
CA LEU A 128 -9.33 8.80 -4.51
C LEU A 128 -8.72 7.62 -3.74
N PHE A 129 -7.63 7.04 -4.23
CA PHE A 129 -6.93 5.94 -3.55
C PHE A 129 -6.52 6.32 -2.13
N TYR A 130 -5.79 7.42 -1.95
CA TYR A 130 -5.36 7.82 -0.61
C TYR A 130 -6.50 8.34 0.27
N TYR A 131 -7.57 8.87 -0.30
CA TYR A 131 -8.76 9.22 0.46
C TYR A 131 -9.42 7.98 1.06
N LEU A 132 -9.53 6.89 0.30
CA LEU A 132 -10.06 5.61 0.78
C LEU A 132 -9.11 4.94 1.79
N GLU A 133 -7.80 4.93 1.55
CA GLU A 133 -6.78 4.47 2.49
C GLU A 133 -6.85 5.19 3.84
N ASN A 134 -7.08 6.49 3.82
CA ASN A 134 -7.21 7.33 5.01
C ASN A 134 -8.66 7.38 5.55
N ARG A 135 -9.48 6.38 5.24
CA ARG A 135 -10.86 6.22 5.75
C ARG A 135 -11.72 7.48 5.56
N GLY A 136 -11.57 8.19 4.47
CA GLY A 136 -12.32 9.41 4.17
C GLY A 136 -11.82 10.67 4.87
N SER A 137 -10.65 10.66 5.51
CA SER A 137 -10.04 11.83 6.14
C SER A 137 -9.44 12.77 5.09
N LEU A 138 -10.05 13.96 4.93
CA LEU A 138 -9.52 15.01 4.04
C LEU A 138 -8.16 15.54 4.51
N VAL A 139 -7.95 15.59 5.83
CA VAL A 139 -6.72 16.14 6.42
C VAL A 139 -5.56 15.17 6.20
N ASP A 140 -5.75 13.88 6.50
CA ASP A 140 -4.70 12.89 6.34
C ASP A 140 -4.36 12.67 4.86
N THR A 141 -5.38 12.69 3.99
CA THR A 141 -5.18 12.65 2.53
C THR A 141 -4.37 13.85 2.03
N ALA A 142 -4.69 15.04 2.51
CA ALA A 142 -3.98 16.27 2.14
C ALA A 142 -2.51 16.22 2.59
N ASN A 143 -2.28 15.78 3.82
CA ASN A 143 -0.94 15.61 4.38
C ASN A 143 -0.13 14.59 3.58
N TYR A 144 -0.74 13.44 3.23
CA TYR A 144 -0.07 12.40 2.45
C TYR A 144 0.28 12.87 1.02
N LEU A 145 -0.61 13.61 0.39
CA LEU A 145 -0.41 14.11 -0.98
C LEU A 145 0.39 15.42 -1.04
N PHE A 146 0.78 15.98 0.11
CA PHE A 146 1.45 17.28 0.21
C PHE A 146 0.70 18.42 -0.48
N ILE A 147 -0.66 18.44 -0.35
CA ILE A 147 -1.53 19.47 -0.90
C ILE A 147 -2.46 20.06 0.17
N HIS A 148 -3.10 21.19 -0.14
CA HIS A 148 -4.07 21.77 0.80
C HIS A 148 -5.37 20.94 0.85
N ARG A 149 -6.02 20.85 2.03
CA ARG A 149 -7.28 20.09 2.20
C ARG A 149 -8.38 20.53 1.23
N ASN A 150 -8.44 21.82 0.88
CA ASN A 150 -9.42 22.32 -0.07
C ASN A 150 -9.16 21.77 -1.49
N SER A 151 -7.91 21.52 -1.85
CA SER A 151 -7.57 20.85 -3.12
C SER A 151 -8.05 19.41 -3.14
N VAL A 152 -7.95 18.69 -2.02
CA VAL A 152 -8.52 17.34 -1.90
C VAL A 152 -10.03 17.41 -2.08
N LYS A 153 -10.70 18.33 -1.36
CA LYS A 153 -12.17 18.51 -1.46
C LYS A 153 -12.58 18.79 -2.91
N TYR A 154 -11.92 19.73 -3.59
CA TYR A 154 -12.19 20.05 -4.99
C TYR A 154 -12.01 18.83 -5.90
N ARG A 155 -10.93 18.07 -5.72
CA ARG A 155 -10.69 16.84 -6.49
C ARG A 155 -11.78 15.79 -6.28
N LEU A 156 -12.24 15.60 -5.04
CA LEU A 156 -13.34 14.69 -4.72
C LEU A 156 -14.69 15.13 -5.30
N GLU A 157 -14.98 16.43 -5.29
CA GLU A 157 -16.15 16.99 -5.99
C GLU A 157 -16.07 16.68 -7.49
N ARG A 158 -14.88 16.87 -8.10
CA ARG A 158 -14.66 16.53 -9.50
C ARG A 158 -14.84 15.04 -9.80
N ILE A 159 -14.35 14.17 -8.91
CA ILE A 159 -14.55 12.72 -9.02
C ILE A 159 -16.05 12.39 -9.01
N ARG A 160 -16.82 12.99 -8.08
CA ARG A 160 -18.26 12.80 -7.98
C ARG A 160 -18.99 13.24 -9.25
N ASP A 161 -18.61 14.40 -9.81
CA ASP A 161 -19.22 14.91 -11.05
C ASP A 161 -18.98 14.01 -12.27
N MET A 162 -17.88 13.25 -12.26
CA MET A 162 -17.46 12.43 -13.40
C MET A 162 -17.85 10.96 -13.27
N THR A 163 -18.24 10.53 -12.09
CA THR A 163 -18.60 9.14 -11.81
C THR A 163 -19.94 9.09 -11.09
N ASP A 164 -20.65 7.98 -11.25
CA ASP A 164 -21.87 7.71 -10.46
C ASP A 164 -21.52 7.14 -9.07
N PHE A 165 -20.31 7.42 -8.58
CA PHE A 165 -19.77 6.85 -7.36
C PHE A 165 -20.22 7.61 -6.13
N ASP A 166 -20.94 6.93 -5.22
CA ASP A 166 -21.27 7.49 -3.92
C ASP A 166 -20.14 7.25 -2.90
N LEU A 167 -19.41 8.33 -2.60
CA LEU A 167 -18.35 8.31 -1.59
C LEU A 167 -18.83 8.00 -0.16
N ASN A 168 -20.14 8.00 0.10
CA ASN A 168 -20.70 7.67 1.41
C ASN A 168 -21.23 6.23 1.48
N ASP A 169 -21.33 5.52 0.36
CA ASP A 169 -21.72 4.10 0.34
C ASP A 169 -20.48 3.21 0.60
N PRO A 170 -20.43 2.46 1.73
CA PRO A 170 -19.31 1.57 2.03
C PRO A 170 -19.06 0.49 0.97
N ARG A 171 -20.10 0.06 0.26
CA ARG A 171 -19.97 -0.94 -0.82
C ARG A 171 -19.24 -0.35 -2.02
N GLU A 172 -19.65 0.85 -2.42
CA GLU A 172 -18.99 1.56 -3.52
C GLU A 172 -17.54 1.91 -3.15
N GLN A 173 -17.31 2.36 -1.91
CA GLN A 173 -15.94 2.58 -1.42
C GLN A 173 -15.09 1.32 -1.52
N PHE A 174 -15.60 0.16 -1.07
CA PHE A 174 -14.88 -1.11 -1.14
C PHE A 174 -14.57 -1.52 -2.57
N ILE A 175 -15.56 -1.43 -3.47
CA ILE A 175 -15.40 -1.76 -4.89
C ILE A 175 -14.33 -0.87 -5.52
N CYS A 176 -14.43 0.45 -5.37
CA CYS A 176 -13.49 1.38 -5.96
C CYS A 176 -12.09 1.23 -5.37
N HIS A 177 -11.98 1.05 -4.05
CA HIS A 177 -10.68 0.83 -3.41
C HIS A 177 -10.01 -0.43 -3.95
N THR A 178 -10.74 -1.53 -4.05
CA THR A 178 -10.24 -2.79 -4.61
C THR A 178 -9.83 -2.63 -6.07
N CYS A 179 -10.61 -1.91 -6.88
CA CYS A 179 -10.24 -1.57 -8.25
C CYS A 179 -8.93 -0.79 -8.33
N LEU A 180 -8.74 0.20 -7.45
CA LEU A 180 -7.52 1.01 -7.41
C LEU A 180 -6.30 0.21 -6.96
N ILE A 181 -6.45 -0.66 -5.96
CA ILE A 181 -5.38 -1.58 -5.53
C ILE A 181 -4.92 -2.43 -6.71
N HIS A 182 -5.87 -3.09 -7.37
CA HIS A 182 -5.57 -3.95 -8.52
C HIS A 182 -4.91 -3.15 -9.66
N TYR A 183 -5.45 -1.98 -9.99
CA TYR A 183 -4.90 -1.09 -11.01
C TYR A 183 -3.43 -0.76 -10.74
N TYR A 184 -3.11 -0.23 -9.56
CA TYR A 184 -1.73 0.14 -9.22
C TYR A 184 -0.79 -1.05 -9.10
N LEU A 185 -1.27 -2.22 -8.68
CA LEU A 185 -0.44 -3.42 -8.61
C LEU A 185 -0.11 -4.00 -9.99
N ARG A 186 -0.87 -3.67 -11.03
CA ARG A 186 -0.70 -4.26 -12.36
C ARG A 186 -0.18 -3.32 -13.45
N GLU A 187 -0.51 -2.06 -13.43
CA GLU A 187 -0.11 -1.11 -14.50
C GLU A 187 1.40 -0.84 -14.61
N HIS A 188 2.18 -1.22 -13.63
CA HIS A 188 3.65 -1.03 -13.62
C HIS A 188 4.43 -2.32 -13.87
N ARG A 189 3.92 -3.19 -14.76
CA ARG A 189 4.73 -4.30 -15.28
C ARG A 189 5.53 -3.88 -16.50
#